data_1cbae58dbed6d474996da4ee808fc518
#
_entry.id   1cbae58dbed6d474996da4ee808fc518
#
_cell.length_a   1.000
_cell.length_b   1.000
_cell.length_c   1.000
_cell.angle_alpha   90.00
_cell.angle_beta   90.00
_cell.angle_gamma   90.00
#
_symmetry.space_group_name_H-M   'P 1'
#
loop_
_entity.id
_entity.type
_entity.pdbx_description
1 polymer ?
#
loop_
_entity_poly.entity_id
_entity_poly.type
_entity_poly.pdbx_seq_one_letter_code
_entity_poly.pdbx_strand_id
1 'polypeptide(L)'
;MRRSQTPPPPRSPASASHSDFATIKTLLPYLWVYKWRVLLALLCLVGAKLANVGVPLILKKLVDAMTITAAHPQALLVLPVGLLVAYGLLRLSTTLFTELREFLFARVTQRAVRTIALQVFRHLHALSLRFHLNRQTGGMTRDIERGTRSVGSLISYTLFNILPTLVEITLVLGYLVLHYDIWFTVITAVALVSYIAFTVLVTNWRTHFRRTMNDLDSKANTKAIDSLINYETVKYFGNEDYEAKRYDEGLQRYESAAVKSQTSLSLLNTGQSLIIATAVTLILWRATVGVIAGTMTLGDLVLVNAFMIQLYIPLNFLGVIYREIKQSLADMERLFSLLNENREIADTPEAKPLVTRGAAVRFDHVNFSYEAKRQILFDVDFQIPAGTTTAVVGHSGSGKSTLSRLLFRFYEVDGGGITIDGQDLRAITQDSLRAAIGIVPQDTVLFNDTIEYNIAYGKPGASKDAIVAAAKAASIHDFIESLPDGYSSMVGERGLKLSGGEKQRVAIARTLLKDPAILIFDEATSALDSKAEQAIQAQLKDIARNRTTLVIAHRLSTVADAQQILVLDHGRIVERGTHPQLLALDGLYAQMWQRQQANMDDEAQEDELAGLAPAK
;
A
#
# COMPACT_ATOMS: atom_id res chain seq x y z
N MET A 1 1.91 -30.82 32.19
CA MET A 1 1.28 -30.15 31.05
C MET A 1 2.39 -29.61 30.14
N ARG A 2 2.68 -30.29 29.03
CA ARG A 2 3.69 -29.85 28.03
C ARG A 2 3.07 -28.76 27.17
N ARG A 3 3.64 -27.55 27.19
CA ARG A 3 3.29 -26.45 26.28
C ARG A 3 3.66 -26.88 24.86
N SER A 4 2.66 -27.01 23.98
CA SER A 4 2.87 -27.14 22.55
C SER A 4 3.47 -25.84 22.01
N GLN A 5 4.76 -25.86 21.67
CA GLN A 5 5.39 -24.78 20.93
C GLN A 5 4.86 -24.85 19.48
N THR A 6 4.05 -23.91 19.10
CA THR A 6 3.75 -23.67 17.67
C THR A 6 5.08 -23.39 16.96
N PRO A 7 5.37 -24.08 15.85
CA PRO A 7 6.56 -23.78 15.06
C PRO A 7 6.47 -22.33 14.52
N PRO A 8 7.59 -21.59 14.47
CA PRO A 8 7.60 -20.27 13.86
C PRO A 8 7.16 -20.38 12.40
N PRO A 9 6.45 -19.35 11.87
CA PRO A 9 6.04 -19.35 10.48
C PRO A 9 7.27 -19.49 9.56
N PRO A 10 7.15 -20.19 8.42
CA PRO A 10 8.26 -20.38 7.51
C PRO A 10 8.80 -18.99 7.13
N ARG A 11 10.09 -18.80 7.33
CA ARG A 11 10.80 -17.62 6.84
C ARG A 11 10.60 -17.61 5.33
N SER A 12 9.96 -16.57 4.80
CA SER A 12 9.99 -16.27 3.38
C SER A 12 11.43 -16.44 2.87
N PRO A 13 11.65 -17.05 1.70
CA PRO A 13 12.98 -17.18 1.14
C PRO A 13 13.63 -15.81 1.17
N ALA A 14 14.83 -15.74 1.74
CA ALA A 14 15.62 -14.53 1.80
C ALA A 14 15.68 -13.98 0.37
N SER A 15 15.01 -12.87 0.12
CA SER A 15 15.09 -12.15 -1.14
C SER A 15 16.57 -11.96 -1.41
N ALA A 16 17.04 -12.44 -2.56
CA ALA A 16 18.38 -12.16 -3.04
C ALA A 16 18.55 -10.64 -2.89
N SER A 17 19.49 -10.21 -2.06
CA SER A 17 19.74 -8.79 -1.81
C SER A 17 20.08 -8.16 -3.16
N HIS A 18 19.08 -7.54 -3.80
CA HIS A 18 19.35 -6.69 -4.94
C HIS A 18 20.30 -5.60 -4.46
N SER A 19 21.44 -5.43 -5.13
CA SER A 19 22.39 -4.40 -4.73
C SER A 19 21.67 -3.04 -4.77
N ASP A 20 21.95 -2.18 -3.81
CA ASP A 20 21.41 -0.81 -3.74
C ASP A 20 21.45 -0.11 -5.11
N PHE A 21 22.47 -0.42 -5.91
CA PHE A 21 22.66 0.09 -7.26
C PHE A 21 21.60 -0.44 -8.24
N ALA A 22 21.17 -1.70 -8.11
CA ALA A 22 20.11 -2.25 -8.96
C ALA A 22 18.77 -1.55 -8.70
N THR A 23 18.46 -1.26 -7.44
CA THR A 23 17.23 -0.52 -7.06
C THR A 23 17.25 0.90 -7.63
N ILE A 24 18.38 1.60 -7.60
CA ILE A 24 18.51 2.93 -8.22
C ILE A 24 18.35 2.85 -9.73
N LYS A 25 18.93 1.83 -10.37
CA LYS A 25 18.83 1.62 -11.81
C LYS A 25 17.38 1.45 -12.30
N THR A 26 16.51 0.85 -11.47
CA THR A 26 15.08 0.70 -11.81
C THR A 26 14.32 2.02 -11.88
N LEU A 27 14.83 3.10 -11.24
CA LEU A 27 14.23 4.44 -11.31
C LEU A 27 14.63 5.23 -12.56
N LEU A 28 15.81 4.96 -13.12
CA LEU A 28 16.34 5.72 -14.25
C LEU A 28 15.37 5.84 -15.43
N PRO A 29 14.66 4.77 -15.88
CA PRO A 29 13.72 4.88 -16.98
C PRO A 29 12.61 5.90 -16.74
N TYR A 30 12.09 5.99 -15.50
CA TYR A 30 11.02 6.93 -15.14
C TYR A 30 11.49 8.38 -15.16
N LEU A 31 12.76 8.64 -14.81
CA LEU A 31 13.36 9.97 -14.89
C LEU A 31 13.72 10.35 -16.34
N TRP A 32 14.18 9.38 -17.15
CA TRP A 32 14.64 9.60 -18.50
C TRP A 32 13.54 10.00 -19.49
N VAL A 33 12.29 9.67 -19.19
CA VAL A 33 11.12 10.15 -19.95
C VAL A 33 11.15 11.70 -20.07
N TYR A 34 11.71 12.40 -19.07
CA TYR A 34 11.79 13.85 -19.02
C TYR A 34 13.23 14.38 -19.16
N LYS A 35 14.05 13.72 -19.99
CA LYS A 35 15.49 13.97 -20.15
C LYS A 35 15.88 15.44 -20.26
N TRP A 36 15.14 16.25 -21.03
CA TRP A 36 15.43 17.67 -21.19
C TRP A 36 15.25 18.49 -19.90
N ARG A 37 14.22 18.17 -19.11
CA ARG A 37 14.02 18.82 -17.80
C ARG A 37 15.07 18.39 -16.79
N VAL A 38 15.42 17.11 -16.80
CA VAL A 38 16.49 16.57 -15.95
C VAL A 38 17.82 17.23 -16.30
N LEU A 39 18.16 17.34 -17.59
CA LEU A 39 19.39 17.98 -18.05
C LEU A 39 19.43 19.46 -17.66
N LEU A 40 18.34 20.20 -17.87
CA LEU A 40 18.28 21.62 -17.52
C LEU A 40 18.37 21.82 -15.99
N ALA A 41 17.76 20.95 -15.20
CA ALA A 41 17.88 21.01 -13.74
C ALA A 41 19.30 20.69 -13.26
N LEU A 42 20.02 19.76 -13.93
CA LEU A 42 21.42 19.49 -13.65
C LEU A 42 22.32 20.68 -14.03
N LEU A 43 22.04 21.37 -15.13
CA LEU A 43 22.71 22.61 -15.50
C LEU A 43 22.47 23.71 -14.44
N CYS A 44 21.24 23.87 -13.98
CA CYS A 44 20.92 24.79 -12.88
C CYS A 44 21.66 24.42 -11.60
N LEU A 45 21.79 23.12 -11.27
CA LEU A 45 22.55 22.64 -10.12
C LEU A 45 24.04 23.09 -10.22
N VAL A 46 24.65 22.82 -11.35
CA VAL A 46 26.06 23.24 -11.57
C VAL A 46 26.19 24.77 -11.52
N GLY A 47 25.27 25.50 -12.16
CA GLY A 47 25.22 26.96 -12.10
C GLY A 47 25.06 27.52 -10.69
N ALA A 48 24.15 26.91 -9.88
CA ALA A 48 23.98 27.25 -8.47
C ALA A 48 25.28 27.05 -7.67
N LYS A 49 25.99 25.94 -7.91
CA LYS A 49 27.22 25.62 -7.18
C LYS A 49 28.42 26.46 -7.62
N LEU A 50 28.50 26.77 -8.90
CA LEU A 50 29.49 27.75 -9.40
C LEU A 50 29.26 29.14 -8.79
N ALA A 51 28.00 29.59 -8.76
CA ALA A 51 27.67 30.87 -8.13
C ALA A 51 27.98 30.83 -6.62
N ASN A 52 27.64 29.72 -5.92
CA ASN A 52 27.89 29.57 -4.48
C ASN A 52 29.39 29.60 -4.13
N VAL A 53 30.23 28.91 -4.90
CA VAL A 53 31.71 28.97 -4.77
C VAL A 53 32.26 30.35 -5.14
N GLY A 54 31.60 31.06 -6.06
CA GLY A 54 31.96 32.43 -6.46
C GLY A 54 31.74 33.48 -5.36
N VAL A 55 30.78 33.25 -4.43
CA VAL A 55 30.49 34.22 -3.37
C VAL A 55 31.70 34.51 -2.46
N PRO A 56 32.39 33.49 -1.89
CA PRO A 56 33.62 33.72 -1.13
C PRO A 56 34.75 34.36 -1.95
N LEU A 57 34.80 34.09 -3.27
CA LEU A 57 35.82 34.70 -4.14
C LEU A 57 35.64 36.23 -4.30
N ILE A 58 34.39 36.67 -4.42
CA ILE A 58 34.10 38.11 -4.45
C ILE A 58 34.35 38.73 -3.08
N LEU A 59 34.01 38.01 -1.99
CA LEU A 59 34.29 38.46 -0.62
C LEU A 59 35.79 38.65 -0.40
N LYS A 60 36.64 37.70 -0.86
CA LYS A 60 38.09 37.85 -0.87
C LYS A 60 38.49 39.15 -1.55
N LYS A 61 38.06 39.38 -2.80
CA LYS A 61 38.38 40.59 -3.57
C LYS A 61 37.93 41.88 -2.86
N LEU A 62 36.78 41.82 -2.18
CA LEU A 62 36.28 42.95 -1.40
C LEU A 62 37.20 43.27 -0.20
N VAL A 63 37.61 42.23 0.56
CA VAL A 63 38.53 42.38 1.69
C VAL A 63 39.88 42.91 1.21
N ASP A 64 40.42 42.34 0.12
CA ASP A 64 41.72 42.78 -0.45
C ASP A 64 41.65 44.23 -0.94
N ALA A 65 40.54 44.66 -1.56
CA ALA A 65 40.33 46.02 -2.01
C ALA A 65 40.26 47.07 -0.86
N MET A 66 39.88 46.61 0.34
CA MET A 66 39.80 47.45 1.53
C MET A 66 41.08 47.40 2.39
N THR A 67 42.02 46.53 2.05
CA THR A 67 43.24 46.39 2.83
C THR A 67 44.22 47.51 2.47
N ILE A 68 44.66 48.29 3.48
CA ILE A 68 45.66 49.37 3.31
C ILE A 68 47.00 48.73 3.05
N THR A 69 47.60 49.04 1.90
CA THR A 69 48.96 48.62 1.53
C THR A 69 49.79 49.86 1.14
N ALA A 70 51.11 49.75 1.09
CA ALA A 70 51.97 50.81 0.64
C ALA A 70 51.64 51.29 -0.81
N ALA A 71 51.12 50.41 -1.65
CA ALA A 71 50.65 50.71 -2.99
C ALA A 71 49.25 51.39 -3.04
N HIS A 72 48.42 51.23 -2.00
CA HIS A 72 47.05 51.77 -1.93
C HIS A 72 46.74 52.37 -0.55
N PRO A 73 47.38 53.51 -0.19
CA PRO A 73 47.18 54.07 1.17
C PRO A 73 45.78 54.67 1.42
N GLN A 74 45.03 54.93 0.34
CA GLN A 74 43.64 55.45 0.43
C GLN A 74 42.56 54.41 0.21
N ALA A 75 42.86 53.11 0.33
CA ALA A 75 41.91 52.00 0.06
C ALA A 75 40.62 52.11 0.86
N LEU A 76 40.63 52.63 2.08
CA LEU A 76 39.46 52.82 2.92
C LEU A 76 38.56 54.00 2.51
N LEU A 77 39.02 54.90 1.60
CA LEU A 77 38.29 56.08 1.17
C LEU A 77 37.39 55.81 -0.06
N VAL A 78 37.54 54.65 -0.72
CA VAL A 78 36.80 54.34 -1.93
C VAL A 78 35.92 53.12 -1.66
N LEU A 79 34.61 53.30 -1.67
CA LEU A 79 33.65 52.21 -1.53
C LEU A 79 33.63 51.33 -2.80
N PRO A 80 33.95 50.03 -2.74
CA PRO A 80 33.99 49.15 -3.91
C PRO A 80 32.57 48.70 -4.33
N VAL A 81 31.73 49.66 -4.76
CA VAL A 81 30.30 49.46 -5.09
C VAL A 81 30.11 48.34 -6.10
N GLY A 82 30.96 48.24 -7.13
CA GLY A 82 30.89 47.18 -8.14
C GLY A 82 31.03 45.77 -7.56
N LEU A 83 31.95 45.57 -6.59
CA LEU A 83 32.12 44.28 -5.91
C LEU A 83 30.95 43.96 -4.98
N LEU A 84 30.37 44.96 -4.31
CA LEU A 84 29.19 44.79 -3.46
C LEU A 84 27.96 44.38 -4.28
N VAL A 85 27.75 45.07 -5.43
CA VAL A 85 26.66 44.70 -6.36
C VAL A 85 26.88 43.29 -6.93
N ALA A 86 28.11 42.96 -7.35
CA ALA A 86 28.44 41.63 -7.85
C ALA A 86 28.22 40.54 -6.79
N TYR A 87 28.58 40.79 -5.52
CA TYR A 87 28.30 39.90 -4.40
C TYR A 87 26.81 39.65 -4.25
N GLY A 88 25.98 40.71 -4.24
CA GLY A 88 24.53 40.63 -4.13
C GLY A 88 23.89 39.85 -5.30
N LEU A 89 24.30 40.16 -6.53
CA LEU A 89 23.82 39.48 -7.74
C LEU A 89 24.19 37.99 -7.74
N LEU A 90 25.44 37.68 -7.35
CA LEU A 90 25.87 36.27 -7.30
C LEU A 90 25.14 35.50 -6.22
N ARG A 91 24.89 36.10 -5.07
CA ARG A 91 24.07 35.54 -3.98
C ARG A 91 22.64 35.26 -4.44
N LEU A 92 22.03 36.24 -5.14
CA LEU A 92 20.71 36.08 -5.72
C LEU A 92 20.68 34.96 -6.78
N SER A 93 21.71 34.89 -7.63
CA SER A 93 21.82 33.83 -8.65
C SER A 93 21.90 32.45 -8.06
N THR A 94 22.58 32.26 -6.91
CA THR A 94 22.61 30.99 -6.18
C THR A 94 21.21 30.52 -5.82
N THR A 95 20.40 31.42 -5.25
CA THR A 95 18.99 31.11 -4.88
C THR A 95 18.16 30.86 -6.13
N LEU A 96 18.25 31.72 -7.14
CA LEU A 96 17.48 31.61 -8.38
C LEU A 96 17.71 30.26 -9.08
N PHE A 97 18.97 29.86 -9.25
CA PHE A 97 19.29 28.54 -9.84
C PHE A 97 18.82 27.38 -8.98
N THR A 98 18.86 27.51 -7.64
CA THR A 98 18.36 26.48 -6.73
C THR A 98 16.85 26.32 -6.87
N GLU A 99 16.10 27.41 -6.81
CA GLU A 99 14.64 27.40 -6.95
C GLU A 99 14.19 26.93 -8.34
N LEU A 100 14.89 27.37 -9.40
CA LEU A 100 14.62 26.93 -10.76
C LEU A 100 14.84 25.42 -10.92
N ARG A 101 15.92 24.88 -10.34
CA ARG A 101 16.18 23.44 -10.30
C ARG A 101 15.02 22.69 -9.60
N GLU A 102 14.58 23.17 -8.43
CA GLU A 102 13.48 22.54 -7.68
C GLU A 102 12.17 22.58 -8.47
N PHE A 103 11.84 23.70 -9.07
CA PHE A 103 10.66 23.85 -9.93
C PHE A 103 10.68 22.86 -11.12
N LEU A 104 11.82 22.71 -11.79
CA LEU A 104 11.98 21.79 -12.91
C LEU A 104 11.81 20.33 -12.48
N PHE A 105 12.41 19.96 -11.33
CA PHE A 105 12.42 18.59 -10.84
C PHE A 105 11.12 18.18 -10.15
N ALA A 106 10.41 19.08 -9.50
CA ALA A 106 9.18 18.79 -8.78
C ALA A 106 8.17 18.01 -9.63
N ARG A 107 7.95 18.46 -10.88
CA ARG A 107 7.04 17.77 -11.81
C ARG A 107 7.55 16.39 -12.24
N VAL A 108 8.86 16.22 -12.39
CA VAL A 108 9.47 14.93 -12.75
C VAL A 108 9.29 13.92 -11.61
N THR A 109 9.59 14.32 -10.37
CA THR A 109 9.44 13.49 -9.18
C THR A 109 8.00 13.06 -8.95
N GLN A 110 7.06 14.02 -8.96
CA GLN A 110 5.65 13.71 -8.71
C GLN A 110 5.05 12.79 -9.78
N ARG A 111 5.45 12.95 -11.04
CA ARG A 111 5.01 12.03 -12.10
C ARG A 111 5.63 10.64 -11.99
N ALA A 112 6.90 10.52 -11.61
CA ALA A 112 7.53 9.24 -11.35
C ALA A 112 6.81 8.49 -10.23
N VAL A 113 6.56 9.16 -9.09
CA VAL A 113 5.80 8.61 -7.95
C VAL A 113 4.41 8.16 -8.39
N ARG A 114 3.66 9.03 -9.10
CA ARG A 114 2.31 8.69 -9.61
C ARG A 114 2.33 7.47 -10.54
N THR A 115 3.29 7.40 -11.46
CA THR A 115 3.37 6.30 -12.43
C THR A 115 3.65 4.97 -11.74
N ILE A 116 4.62 4.96 -10.81
CA ILE A 116 4.97 3.77 -10.04
C ILE A 116 3.79 3.34 -9.15
N ALA A 117 3.16 4.27 -8.44
CA ALA A 117 1.99 3.98 -7.60
C ALA A 117 0.85 3.34 -8.40
N LEU A 118 0.55 3.89 -9.59
CA LEU A 118 -0.49 3.35 -10.47
C LEU A 118 -0.13 1.96 -11.02
N GLN A 119 1.14 1.71 -11.36
CA GLN A 119 1.61 0.41 -11.80
C GLN A 119 1.46 -0.65 -10.70
N VAL A 120 1.88 -0.32 -9.47
CA VAL A 120 1.74 -1.21 -8.32
C VAL A 120 0.26 -1.50 -8.04
N PHE A 121 -0.58 -0.47 -8.03
CA PHE A 121 -2.01 -0.60 -7.80
C PHE A 121 -2.67 -1.54 -8.83
N ARG A 122 -2.40 -1.34 -10.13
CA ARG A 122 -2.89 -2.20 -11.20
C ARG A 122 -2.38 -3.63 -11.08
N HIS A 123 -1.09 -3.79 -10.73
CA HIS A 123 -0.50 -5.11 -10.57
C HIS A 123 -1.12 -5.88 -9.41
N LEU A 124 -1.35 -5.22 -8.27
CA LEU A 124 -2.01 -5.84 -7.12
C LEU A 124 -3.42 -6.33 -7.44
N HIS A 125 -4.21 -5.56 -8.21
CA HIS A 125 -5.53 -6.00 -8.66
C HIS A 125 -5.47 -7.14 -9.69
N ALA A 126 -4.34 -7.36 -10.33
CA ALA A 126 -4.12 -8.48 -11.25
C ALA A 126 -3.56 -9.74 -10.58
N LEU A 127 -3.22 -9.67 -9.28
CA LEU A 127 -2.79 -10.84 -8.50
C LEU A 127 -3.98 -11.71 -8.08
N SER A 128 -3.71 -12.99 -7.81
CA SER A 128 -4.73 -13.98 -7.44
C SER A 128 -5.40 -13.69 -6.09
N LEU A 129 -6.61 -14.21 -5.91
CA LEU A 129 -7.31 -14.16 -4.62
C LEU A 129 -6.50 -14.82 -3.50
N ARG A 130 -5.77 -15.91 -3.81
CA ARG A 130 -4.87 -16.61 -2.88
C ARG A 130 -3.82 -15.66 -2.29
N PHE A 131 -3.21 -14.81 -3.13
CA PHE A 131 -2.25 -13.80 -2.67
C PHE A 131 -2.86 -12.84 -1.65
N HIS A 132 -4.07 -12.34 -1.92
CA HIS A 132 -4.77 -11.40 -1.04
C HIS A 132 -5.22 -12.03 0.28
N LEU A 133 -5.67 -13.30 0.27
CA LEU A 133 -6.07 -14.02 1.47
C LEU A 133 -4.89 -14.39 2.38
N ASN A 134 -3.72 -14.69 1.80
CA ASN A 134 -2.51 -15.06 2.54
C ASN A 134 -1.77 -13.87 3.14
N ARG A 135 -2.04 -12.65 2.71
CA ARG A 135 -1.40 -11.43 3.22
C ARG A 135 -2.40 -10.53 3.95
N GLN A 136 -1.96 -9.96 5.07
CA GLN A 136 -2.75 -8.95 5.78
C GLN A 136 -2.84 -7.66 4.94
N THR A 137 -4.04 -7.24 4.57
CA THR A 137 -4.31 -6.05 3.75
C THR A 137 -3.65 -4.78 4.31
N GLY A 138 -3.67 -4.60 5.63
CA GLY A 138 -3.04 -3.45 6.29
C GLY A 138 -1.51 -3.40 6.16
N GLY A 139 -0.85 -4.56 5.97
CA GLY A 139 0.58 -4.63 5.68
C GLY A 139 0.91 -4.14 4.28
N MET A 140 0.15 -4.60 3.28
CA MET A 140 0.33 -4.20 1.88
C MET A 140 0.12 -2.70 1.66
N THR A 141 -0.93 -2.12 2.24
CA THR A 141 -1.21 -0.68 2.14
C THR A 141 -0.05 0.15 2.69
N ARG A 142 0.52 -0.25 3.81
CA ARG A 142 1.72 0.40 4.39
C ARG A 142 2.95 0.25 3.49
N ASP A 143 3.17 -0.92 2.89
CA ASP A 143 4.32 -1.15 1.99
C ASP A 143 4.20 -0.29 0.73
N ILE A 144 3.00 -0.13 0.17
CA ILE A 144 2.73 0.76 -0.97
C ILE A 144 2.99 2.22 -0.59
N GLU A 145 2.42 2.67 0.52
CA GLU A 145 2.56 4.06 0.97
C GLU A 145 4.02 4.41 1.28
N ARG A 146 4.72 3.56 2.02
CA ARG A 146 6.14 3.75 2.32
C ARG A 146 7.00 3.69 1.07
N GLY A 147 6.80 2.69 0.22
CA GLY A 147 7.57 2.53 -1.01
C GLY A 147 7.39 3.69 -1.98
N THR A 148 6.17 4.17 -2.19
CA THR A 148 5.91 5.33 -3.06
C THR A 148 6.48 6.62 -2.49
N ARG A 149 6.41 6.84 -1.17
CA ARG A 149 7.06 7.97 -0.49
C ARG A 149 8.57 7.88 -0.61
N SER A 150 9.14 6.70 -0.46
CA SER A 150 10.58 6.43 -0.53
C SER A 150 11.16 6.70 -1.91
N VAL A 151 10.40 6.50 -3.01
CA VAL A 151 10.81 6.93 -4.36
C VAL A 151 11.05 8.44 -4.40
N GLY A 152 10.11 9.23 -3.88
CA GLY A 152 10.26 10.69 -3.81
C GLY A 152 11.44 11.13 -2.93
N SER A 153 11.58 10.51 -1.76
CA SER A 153 12.66 10.79 -0.81
C SER A 153 14.03 10.46 -1.39
N LEU A 154 14.20 9.30 -2.04
CA LEU A 154 15.46 8.91 -2.66
C LEU A 154 15.88 9.89 -3.76
N ILE A 155 14.95 10.28 -4.64
CA ILE A 155 15.19 11.28 -5.67
C ILE A 155 15.61 12.61 -5.02
N SER A 156 14.87 13.05 -4.00
CA SER A 156 15.14 14.32 -3.32
C SER A 156 16.49 14.32 -2.61
N TYR A 157 16.82 13.30 -1.83
CA TYR A 157 18.12 13.23 -1.13
C TYR A 157 19.29 13.13 -2.10
N THR A 158 19.15 12.39 -3.20
CA THR A 158 20.22 12.26 -4.19
C THR A 158 20.45 13.57 -4.94
N LEU A 159 19.39 14.20 -5.45
CA LEU A 159 19.48 15.36 -6.34
C LEU A 159 19.63 16.70 -5.60
N PHE A 160 19.05 16.82 -4.40
CA PHE A 160 19.08 18.10 -3.68
C PHE A 160 20.14 18.16 -2.58
N ASN A 161 20.70 16.99 -2.19
CA ASN A 161 21.72 16.96 -1.14
C ASN A 161 23.04 16.33 -1.62
N ILE A 162 23.04 15.05 -2.07
CA ILE A 162 24.30 14.36 -2.39
C ILE A 162 24.98 14.98 -3.60
N LEU A 163 24.28 15.05 -4.73
CA LEU A 163 24.88 15.53 -5.99
C LEU A 163 25.37 16.98 -5.90
N PRO A 164 24.62 17.94 -5.33
CA PRO A 164 25.12 19.30 -5.11
C PRO A 164 26.36 19.36 -4.22
N THR A 165 26.39 18.54 -3.15
CA THR A 165 27.55 18.51 -2.24
C THR A 165 28.78 17.94 -2.94
N LEU A 166 28.65 16.89 -3.74
CA LEU A 166 29.77 16.35 -4.53
C LEU A 166 30.32 17.37 -5.54
N VAL A 167 29.42 18.06 -6.25
CA VAL A 167 29.83 19.14 -7.18
C VAL A 167 30.57 20.24 -6.43
N GLU A 168 30.07 20.65 -5.27
CA GLU A 168 30.70 21.71 -4.45
C GLU A 168 32.06 21.31 -3.92
N ILE A 169 32.19 20.08 -3.38
CA ILE A 169 33.49 19.54 -2.94
C ILE A 169 34.50 19.54 -4.10
N THR A 170 34.07 19.08 -5.28
CA THR A 170 34.93 19.02 -6.46
C THR A 170 35.38 20.41 -6.90
N LEU A 171 34.49 21.40 -6.92
CA LEU A 171 34.81 22.78 -7.29
C LEU A 171 35.76 23.43 -6.28
N VAL A 172 35.51 23.27 -4.96
CA VAL A 172 36.35 23.86 -3.93
C VAL A 172 37.74 23.21 -3.92
N LEU A 173 37.84 21.88 -3.95
CA LEU A 173 39.14 21.18 -4.00
C LEU A 173 39.89 21.54 -5.28
N GLY A 174 39.20 21.60 -6.42
CA GLY A 174 39.81 22.04 -7.67
C GLY A 174 40.37 23.47 -7.60
N TYR A 175 39.61 24.38 -6.98
CA TYR A 175 40.06 25.75 -6.77
C TYR A 175 41.29 25.83 -5.87
N LEU A 176 41.29 25.05 -4.74
CA LEU A 176 42.41 25.00 -3.81
C LEU A 176 43.70 24.47 -4.45
N VAL A 177 43.62 23.41 -5.28
CA VAL A 177 44.77 22.84 -6.01
C VAL A 177 45.38 23.86 -6.98
N LEU A 178 44.54 24.63 -7.68
CA LEU A 178 44.99 25.53 -8.74
C LEU A 178 45.57 26.85 -8.21
N HIS A 179 45.16 27.34 -7.03
CA HIS A 179 45.45 28.69 -6.56
C HIS A 179 46.23 28.75 -5.24
N TYR A 180 46.33 27.62 -4.50
CA TYR A 180 47.01 27.58 -3.20
C TYR A 180 48.01 26.43 -3.13
N ASP A 181 48.83 26.44 -2.06
CA ASP A 181 49.73 25.35 -1.76
C ASP A 181 48.95 24.02 -1.57
N ILE A 182 49.52 22.94 -2.07
CA ILE A 182 48.90 21.58 -2.04
C ILE A 182 48.42 21.16 -0.67
N TRP A 183 49.05 21.65 0.41
CA TRP A 183 48.66 21.32 1.79
C TRP A 183 47.23 21.76 2.15
N PHE A 184 46.73 22.87 1.59
CA PHE A 184 45.33 23.27 1.79
C PHE A 184 44.37 22.21 1.26
N THR A 185 44.67 21.69 0.08
CA THR A 185 43.88 20.60 -0.52
C THR A 185 44.01 19.31 0.24
N VAL A 186 45.21 18.90 0.67
CA VAL A 186 45.47 17.68 1.41
C VAL A 186 44.75 17.70 2.75
N ILE A 187 44.87 18.80 3.53
CA ILE A 187 44.17 18.92 4.83
C ILE A 187 42.66 18.84 4.63
N THR A 188 42.11 19.54 3.64
CA THR A 188 40.68 19.52 3.35
C THR A 188 40.23 18.14 2.91
N ALA A 189 40.92 17.46 2.01
CA ALA A 189 40.57 16.14 1.51
C ALA A 189 40.64 15.08 2.63
N VAL A 190 41.70 15.08 3.45
CA VAL A 190 41.85 14.16 4.59
C VAL A 190 40.75 14.40 5.60
N ALA A 191 40.42 15.66 5.92
CA ALA A 191 39.33 16.00 6.81
C ALA A 191 37.96 15.50 6.28
N LEU A 192 37.69 15.71 4.99
CA LEU A 192 36.45 15.22 4.35
C LEU A 192 36.34 13.69 4.40
N VAL A 193 37.40 12.98 4.03
CA VAL A 193 37.44 11.51 4.06
C VAL A 193 37.26 11.00 5.48
N SER A 194 38.00 11.58 6.45
CA SER A 194 37.89 11.21 7.87
C SER A 194 36.48 11.48 8.40
N TYR A 195 35.89 12.62 8.05
CA TYR A 195 34.53 12.97 8.44
C TYR A 195 33.50 11.98 7.89
N ILE A 196 33.57 11.66 6.60
CA ILE A 196 32.67 10.71 5.94
C ILE A 196 32.84 9.32 6.54
N ALA A 197 34.07 8.84 6.67
CA ALA A 197 34.37 7.52 7.25
C ALA A 197 33.85 7.41 8.70
N PHE A 198 34.17 8.40 9.55
CA PHE A 198 33.66 8.46 10.92
C PHE A 198 32.14 8.48 10.99
N THR A 199 31.50 9.32 10.16
CA THR A 199 30.05 9.43 10.11
C THR A 199 29.40 8.09 9.74
N VAL A 200 29.90 7.42 8.70
CA VAL A 200 29.36 6.12 8.24
C VAL A 200 29.57 5.04 9.30
N LEU A 201 30.76 4.92 9.87
CA LEU A 201 31.09 3.93 10.90
C LEU A 201 30.21 4.10 12.14
N VAL A 202 30.16 5.32 12.68
CA VAL A 202 29.38 5.59 13.90
C VAL A 202 27.87 5.51 13.63
N THR A 203 27.38 5.93 12.45
CA THR A 203 25.96 5.81 12.09
C THR A 203 25.55 4.33 12.00
N ASN A 204 26.37 3.47 11.41
CA ASN A 204 26.08 2.03 11.36
C ASN A 204 26.03 1.41 12.76
N TRP A 205 26.99 1.77 13.63
CA TRP A 205 27.01 1.34 15.03
C TRP A 205 25.76 1.83 15.80
N ARG A 206 25.38 3.10 15.66
CA ARG A 206 24.17 3.68 16.27
C ARG A 206 22.87 3.03 15.81
N THR A 207 22.82 2.52 14.60
CA THR A 207 21.61 1.90 14.05
C THR A 207 21.10 0.76 14.93
N HIS A 208 21.99 0.03 15.62
CA HIS A 208 21.60 -1.01 16.57
C HIS A 208 20.78 -0.44 17.74
N PHE A 209 21.26 0.63 18.39
CA PHE A 209 20.55 1.26 19.51
C PHE A 209 19.20 1.83 19.09
N ARG A 210 19.15 2.45 17.93
CA ARG A 210 17.90 3.01 17.39
C ARG A 210 16.88 1.92 17.05
N ARG A 211 17.31 0.78 16.49
CA ARG A 211 16.42 -0.36 16.25
C ARG A 211 15.84 -0.88 17.55
N THR A 212 16.68 -1.09 18.56
CA THR A 212 16.22 -1.54 19.89
C THR A 212 15.21 -0.56 20.50
N MET A 213 15.47 0.75 20.42
CA MET A 213 14.55 1.78 20.87
C MET A 213 13.19 1.69 20.14
N ASN A 214 13.20 1.62 18.79
CA ASN A 214 11.98 1.54 17.99
C ASN A 214 11.18 0.24 18.26
N ASP A 215 11.87 -0.89 18.49
CA ASP A 215 11.21 -2.17 18.80
C ASP A 215 10.53 -2.12 20.17
N LEU A 216 11.15 -1.46 21.16
CA LEU A 216 10.58 -1.28 22.50
C LEU A 216 9.40 -0.30 22.47
N ASP A 217 9.51 0.79 21.72
CA ASP A 217 8.41 1.74 21.46
C ASP A 217 7.20 1.04 20.85
N SER A 218 7.43 0.28 19.77
CA SER A 218 6.37 -0.49 19.11
C SER A 218 5.69 -1.48 20.05
N LYS A 219 6.46 -2.18 20.91
CA LYS A 219 5.92 -3.12 21.88
C LYS A 219 5.11 -2.44 22.98
N ALA A 220 5.56 -1.28 23.47
CA ALA A 220 4.83 -0.50 24.45
C ALA A 220 3.50 0.02 23.86
N ASN A 221 3.56 0.62 22.66
CA ASN A 221 2.37 1.14 21.96
C ASN A 221 1.37 0.04 21.60
N THR A 222 1.82 -1.17 21.20
CA THR A 222 0.92 -2.30 20.94
C THR A 222 0.12 -2.67 22.19
N LYS A 223 0.76 -2.72 23.35
CA LYS A 223 0.09 -3.02 24.63
C LYS A 223 -0.94 -1.94 24.99
N ALA A 224 -0.59 -0.67 24.82
CA ALA A 224 -1.51 0.43 25.08
C ALA A 224 -2.74 0.38 24.16
N ILE A 225 -2.53 0.15 22.86
CA ILE A 225 -3.62 0.01 21.89
C ILE A 225 -4.50 -1.19 22.22
N ASP A 226 -3.92 -2.36 22.56
CA ASP A 226 -4.67 -3.56 22.96
C ASP A 226 -5.56 -3.27 24.19
N SER A 227 -5.03 -2.59 25.20
CA SER A 227 -5.78 -2.20 26.38
C SER A 227 -6.94 -1.25 26.05
N LEU A 228 -6.72 -0.28 25.15
CA LEU A 228 -7.75 0.67 24.73
C LEU A 228 -8.83 0.04 23.83
N ILE A 229 -8.46 -0.90 22.95
CA ILE A 229 -9.43 -1.67 22.15
C ILE A 229 -10.31 -2.51 23.04
N ASN A 230 -9.75 -3.07 24.12
CA ASN A 230 -10.48 -3.86 25.11
C ASN A 230 -10.96 -3.04 26.31
N TYR A 231 -11.26 -1.74 26.10
CA TYR A 231 -11.60 -0.81 27.17
C TYR A 231 -12.71 -1.32 28.10
N GLU A 232 -13.79 -1.86 27.54
CA GLU A 232 -14.90 -2.40 28.34
C GLU A 232 -14.43 -3.55 29.23
N THR A 233 -13.61 -4.46 28.68
CA THR A 233 -13.05 -5.58 29.46
C THR A 233 -12.19 -5.07 30.62
N VAL A 234 -11.33 -4.08 30.37
CA VAL A 234 -10.50 -3.48 31.44
C VAL A 234 -11.40 -2.90 32.54
N LYS A 235 -12.49 -2.22 32.17
CA LYS A 235 -13.47 -1.64 33.11
C LYS A 235 -14.27 -2.69 33.86
N TYR A 236 -14.73 -3.75 33.17
CA TYR A 236 -15.49 -4.84 33.81
C TYR A 236 -14.67 -5.55 34.91
N PHE A 237 -13.36 -5.62 34.76
CA PHE A 237 -12.49 -6.26 35.74
C PHE A 237 -11.78 -5.30 36.70
N GLY A 238 -11.95 -3.98 36.57
CA GLY A 238 -11.30 -2.95 37.40
C GLY A 238 -9.77 -2.97 37.33
N ASN A 239 -9.20 -3.30 36.16
CA ASN A 239 -7.77 -3.56 35.98
C ASN A 239 -7.00 -2.35 35.39
N GLU A 240 -7.50 -1.12 35.55
CA GLU A 240 -6.86 0.09 35.00
C GLU A 240 -5.43 0.28 35.51
N ASP A 241 -5.23 0.12 36.84
CA ASP A 241 -3.90 0.27 37.45
C ASP A 241 -2.94 -0.84 37.01
N TYR A 242 -3.45 -2.06 36.78
CA TYR A 242 -2.66 -3.16 36.26
C TYR A 242 -2.16 -2.86 34.83
N GLU A 243 -3.05 -2.39 33.96
CA GLU A 243 -2.68 -2.01 32.57
C GLU A 243 -1.76 -0.79 32.54
N ALA A 244 -1.97 0.20 33.41
CA ALA A 244 -1.09 1.35 33.55
C ALA A 244 0.33 0.93 33.96
N LYS A 245 0.45 0.04 34.96
CA LYS A 245 1.75 -0.50 35.39
C LYS A 245 2.43 -1.30 34.28
N ARG A 246 1.69 -2.13 33.57
CA ARG A 246 2.18 -2.93 32.45
C ARG A 246 2.70 -2.06 31.29
N TYR A 247 2.04 -0.93 31.05
CA TYR A 247 2.47 0.05 30.05
C TYR A 247 3.71 0.81 30.52
N ASP A 248 3.76 1.25 31.78
CA ASP A 248 4.90 1.94 32.39
C ASP A 248 6.18 1.09 32.36
N GLU A 249 6.10 -0.21 32.65
CA GLU A 249 7.24 -1.13 32.49
C GLU A 249 7.77 -1.18 31.05
N GLY A 250 6.88 -1.04 30.07
CA GLY A 250 7.24 -0.91 28.66
C GLY A 250 7.97 0.39 28.36
N LEU A 251 7.44 1.50 28.89
CA LEU A 251 8.00 2.83 28.73
C LEU A 251 9.37 2.99 29.41
N GLN A 252 9.60 2.41 30.60
CA GLN A 252 10.91 2.42 31.28
C GLN A 252 12.00 1.73 30.45
N ARG A 253 11.66 0.62 29.78
CA ARG A 253 12.60 -0.06 28.87
C ARG A 253 12.87 0.79 27.63
N TYR A 254 11.83 1.42 27.08
CA TYR A 254 11.97 2.36 25.97
C TYR A 254 12.83 3.56 26.37
N GLU A 255 12.60 4.19 27.52
CA GLU A 255 13.38 5.30 28.05
C GLU A 255 14.87 4.97 28.11
N SER A 256 15.22 3.83 28.71
CA SER A 256 16.62 3.38 28.80
C SER A 256 17.28 3.23 27.43
N ALA A 257 16.54 2.70 26.44
CA ALA A 257 17.03 2.56 25.08
C ALA A 257 17.11 3.91 24.34
N ALA A 258 16.16 4.81 24.58
CA ALA A 258 16.12 6.16 24.01
C ALA A 258 17.32 6.99 24.51
N VAL A 259 17.63 6.94 25.80
CA VAL A 259 18.83 7.58 26.38
C VAL A 259 20.10 7.07 25.71
N LYS A 260 20.28 5.75 25.55
CA LYS A 260 21.43 5.17 24.84
C LYS A 260 21.51 5.63 23.39
N SER A 261 20.37 5.68 22.69
CA SER A 261 20.29 6.20 21.33
C SER A 261 20.69 7.67 21.25
N GLN A 262 20.23 8.49 22.20
CA GLN A 262 20.58 9.93 22.26
C GLN A 262 22.05 10.15 22.59
N THR A 263 22.61 9.43 23.57
CA THR A 263 24.03 9.50 23.91
C THR A 263 24.93 9.13 22.73
N SER A 264 24.53 8.09 21.97
CA SER A 264 25.25 7.71 20.74
C SER A 264 25.20 8.79 19.66
N LEU A 265 24.11 9.60 19.60
CA LEU A 265 24.02 10.77 18.71
C LEU A 265 24.97 11.89 19.16
N SER A 266 25.02 12.15 20.45
CA SER A 266 25.92 13.15 21.00
C SER A 266 27.39 12.80 20.72
N LEU A 267 27.76 11.53 20.81
CA LEU A 267 29.11 11.07 20.44
C LEU A 267 29.40 11.30 18.94
N LEU A 268 28.44 11.02 18.06
CA LEU A 268 28.58 11.31 16.64
C LEU A 268 28.84 12.80 16.38
N ASN A 269 27.99 13.67 16.95
CA ASN A 269 28.11 15.11 16.75
C ASN A 269 29.41 15.67 17.31
N THR A 270 29.81 15.22 18.49
CA THR A 270 31.08 15.64 19.12
C THR A 270 32.30 15.22 18.29
N GLY A 271 32.32 13.98 17.79
CA GLY A 271 33.43 13.51 16.96
C GLY A 271 33.48 14.23 15.60
N GLN A 272 32.33 14.48 14.99
CA GLN A 272 32.25 15.29 13.78
C GLN A 272 32.78 16.72 14.01
N SER A 273 32.37 17.37 15.10
CA SER A 273 32.83 18.71 15.46
C SER A 273 34.33 18.75 15.74
N LEU A 274 34.88 17.70 16.34
CA LEU A 274 36.33 17.59 16.60
C LEU A 274 37.13 17.53 15.29
N ILE A 275 36.68 16.72 14.32
CA ILE A 275 37.33 16.61 13.00
C ILE A 275 37.30 17.97 12.27
N ILE A 276 36.13 18.64 12.28
CA ILE A 276 35.98 19.95 11.66
C ILE A 276 36.87 20.99 12.33
N ALA A 277 36.82 21.10 13.66
CA ALA A 277 37.59 22.07 14.42
C ALA A 277 39.11 21.91 14.17
N THR A 278 39.60 20.66 14.20
CA THR A 278 40.99 20.35 13.91
C THR A 278 41.38 20.80 12.48
N ALA A 279 40.57 20.44 11.48
CA ALA A 279 40.85 20.80 10.10
C ALA A 279 40.85 22.33 9.87
N VAL A 280 39.82 23.01 10.39
CA VAL A 280 39.72 24.49 10.27
C VAL A 280 40.91 25.16 10.97
N THR A 281 41.30 24.70 12.17
CA THR A 281 42.43 25.24 12.91
C THR A 281 43.76 25.08 12.13
N LEU A 282 43.99 23.90 11.55
CA LEU A 282 45.21 23.63 10.75
C LEU A 282 45.26 24.52 9.48
N ILE A 283 44.12 24.65 8.82
CA ILE A 283 44.01 25.48 7.61
C ILE A 283 44.21 26.96 7.94
N LEU A 284 43.57 27.49 8.99
CA LEU A 284 43.73 28.87 9.44
C LEU A 284 45.15 29.15 9.92
N TRP A 285 45.76 28.20 10.68
CA TRP A 285 47.19 28.34 11.06
C TRP A 285 48.09 28.50 9.85
N ARG A 286 47.94 27.63 8.84
CA ARG A 286 48.74 27.70 7.62
C ARG A 286 48.48 29.00 6.81
N ALA A 287 47.19 29.40 6.71
CA ALA A 287 46.81 30.66 6.05
C ALA A 287 47.42 31.86 6.78
N THR A 288 47.39 31.87 8.12
CA THR A 288 48.00 32.94 8.93
C THR A 288 49.52 33.00 8.74
N VAL A 289 50.20 31.86 8.71
CA VAL A 289 51.66 31.82 8.40
C VAL A 289 51.94 32.38 7.00
N GLY A 290 51.09 32.03 6.01
CA GLY A 290 51.19 32.57 4.65
C GLY A 290 50.99 34.08 4.59
N VAL A 291 50.05 34.63 5.35
CA VAL A 291 49.82 36.07 5.44
C VAL A 291 51.02 36.79 6.08
N ILE A 292 51.58 36.25 7.19
CA ILE A 292 52.77 36.80 7.85
C ILE A 292 53.97 36.75 6.91
N ALA A 293 54.12 35.67 6.14
CA ALA A 293 55.20 35.53 5.16
C ALA A 293 54.99 36.37 3.89
N GLY A 294 53.86 37.07 3.73
CA GLY A 294 53.54 37.89 2.55
C GLY A 294 53.20 37.08 1.29
N THR A 295 53.00 35.77 1.40
CA THR A 295 52.59 34.87 0.29
C THR A 295 51.08 34.76 0.11
N MET A 296 50.30 35.21 1.09
CA MET A 296 48.85 35.24 1.08
C MET A 296 48.32 36.60 1.55
N THR A 297 47.09 36.96 1.12
CA THR A 297 46.40 38.17 1.54
C THR A 297 45.46 37.91 2.71
N LEU A 298 44.95 38.94 3.38
CA LEU A 298 43.87 38.81 4.37
C LEU A 298 42.60 38.27 3.73
N GLY A 299 42.35 38.63 2.47
CA GLY A 299 41.22 38.07 1.71
C GLY A 299 41.35 36.57 1.45
N ASP A 300 42.59 36.06 1.30
CA ASP A 300 42.83 34.60 1.21
C ASP A 300 42.46 33.85 2.49
N LEU A 301 42.79 34.39 3.65
CA LEU A 301 42.43 33.83 4.94
C LEU A 301 40.89 33.76 5.09
N VAL A 302 40.20 34.85 4.72
CA VAL A 302 38.72 34.89 4.75
C VAL A 302 38.13 33.89 3.76
N LEU A 303 38.66 33.79 2.54
CA LEU A 303 38.21 32.86 1.51
C LEU A 303 38.31 31.41 1.97
N VAL A 304 39.48 31.00 2.47
CA VAL A 304 39.69 29.61 2.90
C VAL A 304 38.80 29.25 4.07
N ASN A 305 38.60 30.16 5.04
CA ASN A 305 37.66 29.96 6.12
C ASN A 305 36.20 29.81 5.61
N ALA A 306 35.79 30.66 4.68
CA ALA A 306 34.46 30.59 4.10
C ALA A 306 34.24 29.28 3.34
N PHE A 307 35.22 28.78 2.58
CA PHE A 307 35.15 27.47 1.93
C PHE A 307 34.99 26.32 2.92
N MET A 308 35.71 26.38 4.05
CA MET A 308 35.56 25.35 5.09
C MET A 308 34.13 25.33 5.65
N ILE A 309 33.58 26.47 6.04
CA ILE A 309 32.22 26.59 6.54
C ILE A 309 31.22 26.05 5.49
N GLN A 310 31.39 26.43 4.24
CA GLN A 310 30.54 26.05 3.13
C GLN A 310 30.54 24.53 2.88
N LEU A 311 31.71 23.88 2.98
CA LEU A 311 31.81 22.41 2.84
C LEU A 311 31.21 21.64 4.01
N TYR A 312 31.35 22.13 5.25
CA TYR A 312 30.95 21.37 6.42
C TYR A 312 29.45 21.46 6.72
N ILE A 313 28.77 22.54 6.36
CA ILE A 313 27.32 22.68 6.59
C ILE A 313 26.52 21.51 5.98
N PRO A 314 26.67 21.15 4.69
CA PRO A 314 25.98 20.00 4.11
C PRO A 314 26.37 18.67 4.74
N LEU A 315 27.63 18.54 5.17
CA LEU A 315 28.13 17.30 5.76
C LEU A 315 27.53 16.98 7.13
N ASN A 316 27.10 17.98 7.91
CA ASN A 316 26.41 17.78 9.18
C ASN A 316 25.13 16.93 9.04
N PHE A 317 24.50 16.96 7.86
CA PHE A 317 23.31 16.17 7.56
C PHE A 317 23.64 14.80 6.94
N LEU A 318 24.90 14.51 6.63
CA LEU A 318 25.29 13.28 5.92
C LEU A 318 24.82 12.01 6.63
N GLY A 319 24.90 11.95 7.96
CA GLY A 319 24.43 10.80 8.74
C GLY A 319 22.93 10.58 8.65
N VAL A 320 22.15 11.67 8.56
CA VAL A 320 20.69 11.59 8.36
C VAL A 320 20.39 11.15 6.94
N ILE A 321 21.01 11.79 5.94
CA ILE A 321 20.82 11.51 4.52
C ILE A 321 21.19 10.05 4.20
N TYR A 322 22.33 9.58 4.67
CA TYR A 322 22.77 8.18 4.51
C TYR A 322 21.70 7.19 5.01
N ARG A 323 21.15 7.45 6.18
CA ARG A 323 20.15 6.60 6.80
C ARG A 323 18.83 6.61 6.05
N GLU A 324 18.36 7.80 5.65
CA GLU A 324 17.11 7.96 4.89
C GLU A 324 17.21 7.31 3.50
N ILE A 325 18.38 7.38 2.87
CA ILE A 325 18.62 6.68 1.61
C ILE A 325 18.57 5.16 1.81
N LYS A 326 19.24 4.64 2.83
CA LYS A 326 19.20 3.19 3.14
C LYS A 326 17.78 2.71 3.43
N GLN A 327 17.01 3.49 4.19
CA GLN A 327 15.61 3.19 4.47
C GLN A 327 14.77 3.24 3.20
N SER A 328 14.94 4.29 2.39
CA SER A 328 14.22 4.45 1.13
C SER A 328 14.51 3.33 0.14
N LEU A 329 15.77 2.88 0.05
CA LEU A 329 16.15 1.74 -0.79
C LEU A 329 15.47 0.44 -0.31
N ALA A 330 15.44 0.19 1.00
CA ALA A 330 14.77 -0.99 1.56
C ALA A 330 13.25 -0.98 1.33
N ASP A 331 12.61 0.19 1.48
CA ASP A 331 11.17 0.33 1.24
C ASP A 331 10.82 0.19 -0.26
N MET A 332 11.68 0.72 -1.13
CA MET A 332 11.55 0.54 -2.58
C MET A 332 11.76 -0.90 -3.01
N GLU A 333 12.73 -1.61 -2.43
CA GLU A 333 12.95 -3.03 -2.71
C GLU A 333 11.68 -3.84 -2.40
N ARG A 334 11.02 -3.57 -1.27
CA ARG A 334 9.72 -4.18 -0.93
C ARG A 334 8.64 -3.83 -1.95
N LEU A 335 8.56 -2.56 -2.36
CA LEU A 335 7.60 -2.11 -3.36
C LEU A 335 7.81 -2.81 -4.70
N PHE A 336 9.05 -2.89 -5.17
CA PHE A 336 9.37 -3.57 -6.43
C PHE A 336 9.24 -5.10 -6.33
N SER A 337 9.46 -5.70 -5.15
CA SER A 337 9.18 -7.11 -4.96
C SER A 337 7.70 -7.44 -5.17
N LEU A 338 6.79 -6.54 -4.78
CA LEU A 338 5.36 -6.68 -5.08
C LEU A 338 5.09 -6.68 -6.59
N LEU A 339 5.81 -5.89 -7.38
CA LEU A 339 5.67 -5.87 -8.85
C LEU A 339 6.22 -7.13 -9.52
N ASN A 340 7.14 -7.83 -8.86
CA ASN A 340 7.74 -9.06 -9.36
C ASN A 340 6.96 -10.33 -8.95
N GLU A 341 5.91 -10.19 -8.12
CA GLU A 341 5.04 -11.32 -7.78
C GLU A 341 4.35 -11.84 -9.05
N ASN A 342 4.40 -13.15 -9.25
CA ASN A 342 3.81 -13.78 -10.43
C ASN A 342 2.27 -13.73 -10.35
N ARG A 343 1.65 -13.44 -11.48
CA ARG A 343 0.21 -13.61 -11.66
C ARG A 343 -0.07 -15.10 -11.81
N GLU A 344 -0.67 -15.70 -10.78
CA GLU A 344 -1.02 -17.13 -10.79
C GLU A 344 -2.02 -17.45 -11.91
N ILE A 345 -2.97 -16.51 -12.15
CA ILE A 345 -4.00 -16.62 -13.17
C ILE A 345 -3.85 -15.44 -14.13
N ALA A 346 -3.43 -15.72 -15.33
CA ALA A 346 -3.28 -14.74 -16.40
C ALA A 346 -4.03 -15.23 -17.65
N ASP A 347 -4.54 -14.27 -18.43
CA ASP A 347 -5.10 -14.60 -19.72
C ASP A 347 -3.98 -15.04 -20.66
N THR A 348 -4.23 -16.11 -21.42
CA THR A 348 -3.32 -16.53 -22.48
C THR A 348 -3.31 -15.49 -23.61
N PRO A 349 -2.22 -15.31 -24.34
CA PRO A 349 -2.16 -14.36 -25.46
C PRO A 349 -3.25 -14.59 -26.53
N GLU A 350 -3.79 -15.81 -26.59
CA GLU A 350 -4.81 -16.24 -27.54
C GLU A 350 -6.23 -16.17 -26.96
N ALA A 351 -6.40 -15.75 -25.69
CA ALA A 351 -7.69 -15.66 -25.04
C ALA A 351 -8.63 -14.70 -25.78
N LYS A 352 -9.85 -15.17 -26.03
CA LYS A 352 -10.89 -14.41 -26.75
C LYS A 352 -11.96 -13.93 -25.77
N PRO A 353 -12.65 -12.84 -26.07
CA PRO A 353 -13.84 -12.45 -25.30
C PRO A 353 -14.89 -13.56 -25.31
N LEU A 354 -15.56 -13.78 -24.17
CA LEU A 354 -16.67 -14.71 -24.05
C LEU A 354 -17.84 -14.27 -24.95
N VAL A 355 -18.34 -15.18 -25.75
CA VAL A 355 -19.54 -14.98 -26.57
C VAL A 355 -20.68 -15.80 -25.97
N THR A 356 -21.61 -15.14 -25.29
CA THR A 356 -22.79 -15.80 -24.69
C THR A 356 -23.89 -15.98 -25.74
N ARG A 357 -24.43 -17.22 -25.85
CA ARG A 357 -25.59 -17.56 -26.69
C ARG A 357 -26.81 -17.92 -25.86
N GLY A 358 -26.63 -18.48 -24.71
CA GLY A 358 -27.64 -18.85 -23.76
C GLY A 358 -27.09 -18.91 -22.34
N ALA A 359 -25.76 -18.81 -22.23
CA ALA A 359 -25.00 -18.86 -20.99
C ALA A 359 -25.11 -20.18 -20.21
N ALA A 360 -25.22 -21.32 -20.92
CA ALA A 360 -25.19 -22.63 -20.27
C ALA A 360 -23.82 -22.89 -19.66
N VAL A 361 -23.78 -23.33 -18.39
CA VAL A 361 -22.54 -23.58 -17.65
C VAL A 361 -22.36 -25.10 -17.46
N ARG A 362 -21.16 -25.62 -17.73
CA ARG A 362 -20.81 -27.02 -17.48
C ARG A 362 -19.54 -27.12 -16.64
N PHE A 363 -19.61 -27.88 -15.58
CA PHE A 363 -18.48 -28.42 -14.84
C PHE A 363 -18.24 -29.85 -15.31
N ASP A 364 -17.07 -30.13 -15.86
CA ASP A 364 -16.73 -31.39 -16.48
C ASP A 364 -15.60 -32.07 -15.69
N HIS A 365 -15.96 -33.07 -14.87
CA HIS A 365 -15.04 -33.84 -14.04
C HIS A 365 -14.04 -33.00 -13.25
N VAL A 366 -14.53 -31.94 -12.60
CA VAL A 366 -13.70 -30.94 -11.91
C VAL A 366 -13.10 -31.50 -10.63
N ASN A 367 -11.78 -31.41 -10.54
CA ASN A 367 -11.01 -31.66 -9.32
C ASN A 367 -10.32 -30.37 -8.90
N PHE A 368 -10.31 -30.08 -7.58
CA PHE A 368 -9.75 -28.84 -7.08
C PHE A 368 -9.24 -28.93 -5.64
N SER A 369 -8.09 -28.27 -5.40
CA SER A 369 -7.44 -28.11 -4.08
C SER A 369 -7.03 -26.66 -3.86
N TYR A 370 -7.32 -26.08 -2.68
CA TYR A 370 -6.70 -24.79 -2.31
C TYR A 370 -5.22 -24.92 -2.01
N GLU A 371 -4.81 -26.03 -1.43
CA GLU A 371 -3.44 -26.42 -1.11
C GLU A 371 -3.20 -27.84 -1.62
N ALA A 372 -2.00 -28.15 -2.10
CA ALA A 372 -1.65 -29.44 -2.67
C ALA A 372 -1.96 -30.66 -1.76
N LYS A 373 -2.08 -30.44 -0.45
CA LYS A 373 -2.34 -31.49 0.54
C LYS A 373 -3.81 -31.67 0.90
N ARG A 374 -4.72 -30.78 0.44
CA ARG A 374 -6.13 -30.81 0.83
C ARG A 374 -7.03 -30.59 -0.38
N GLN A 375 -7.42 -31.67 -1.01
CA GLN A 375 -8.42 -31.63 -2.08
C GLN A 375 -9.81 -31.31 -1.50
N ILE A 376 -10.57 -30.45 -2.19
CA ILE A 376 -11.87 -29.95 -1.80
C ILE A 376 -12.97 -30.48 -2.72
N LEU A 377 -12.73 -30.54 -4.03
CA LEU A 377 -13.68 -31.08 -4.99
C LEU A 377 -13.08 -32.32 -5.67
N PHE A 378 -13.91 -33.35 -5.77
CA PHE A 378 -13.54 -34.66 -6.28
C PHE A 378 -14.51 -35.05 -7.40
N ASP A 379 -14.05 -35.00 -8.65
CA ASP A 379 -14.77 -35.46 -9.83
C ASP A 379 -16.18 -34.86 -9.96
N VAL A 380 -16.28 -33.54 -9.79
CA VAL A 380 -17.56 -32.82 -9.83
C VAL A 380 -17.98 -32.61 -11.27
N ASP A 381 -19.06 -33.27 -11.68
CA ASP A 381 -19.64 -33.21 -13.03
C ASP A 381 -21.12 -32.82 -12.98
N PHE A 382 -21.48 -31.67 -13.57
CA PHE A 382 -22.86 -31.20 -13.72
C PHE A 382 -22.98 -30.10 -14.76
N GLN A 383 -24.22 -29.85 -15.19
CA GLN A 383 -24.54 -28.78 -16.12
C GLN A 383 -25.67 -27.92 -15.56
N ILE A 384 -25.59 -26.62 -15.78
CA ILE A 384 -26.67 -25.64 -15.60
C ILE A 384 -27.17 -25.30 -17.00
N PRO A 385 -28.33 -25.80 -17.43
CA PRO A 385 -28.89 -25.46 -18.73
C PRO A 385 -29.17 -23.95 -18.84
N ALA A 386 -29.13 -23.42 -20.08
CA ALA A 386 -29.41 -22.02 -20.32
C ALA A 386 -30.78 -21.60 -19.77
N GLY A 387 -30.84 -20.49 -19.05
CA GLY A 387 -32.07 -19.91 -18.51
C GLY A 387 -32.72 -20.72 -17.37
N THR A 388 -31.99 -21.68 -16.77
CA THR A 388 -32.49 -22.50 -15.65
C THR A 388 -31.75 -22.21 -14.36
N THR A 389 -32.40 -22.57 -13.25
CA THR A 389 -31.80 -22.48 -11.90
C THR A 389 -31.33 -23.85 -11.44
N THR A 390 -30.05 -23.97 -11.15
CA THR A 390 -29.46 -25.13 -10.46
C THR A 390 -29.06 -24.73 -9.04
N ALA A 391 -29.57 -25.46 -8.05
CA ALA A 391 -29.23 -25.24 -6.66
C ALA A 391 -28.18 -26.24 -6.19
N VAL A 392 -27.28 -25.80 -5.31
CA VAL A 392 -26.29 -26.65 -4.63
C VAL A 392 -26.50 -26.55 -3.14
N VAL A 393 -26.76 -27.68 -2.51
CA VAL A 393 -26.97 -27.82 -1.08
C VAL A 393 -25.98 -28.81 -0.47
N GLY A 394 -25.82 -28.81 0.84
CA GLY A 394 -24.90 -29.71 1.55
C GLY A 394 -24.38 -29.13 2.85
N HIS A 395 -23.64 -29.90 3.62
CA HIS A 395 -23.08 -29.45 4.89
C HIS A 395 -22.07 -28.29 4.73
N SER A 396 -21.84 -27.54 5.82
CA SER A 396 -20.79 -26.53 5.84
C SER A 396 -19.44 -27.19 5.55
N GLY A 397 -18.63 -26.57 4.68
CA GLY A 397 -17.33 -27.11 4.27
C GLY A 397 -17.39 -28.17 3.16
N SER A 398 -18.57 -28.52 2.60
CA SER A 398 -18.67 -29.49 1.51
C SER A 398 -18.11 -29.03 0.15
N GLY A 399 -17.76 -27.73 0.01
CA GLY A 399 -17.18 -27.17 -1.22
C GLY A 399 -18.12 -26.28 -2.04
N LYS A 400 -19.32 -25.96 -1.56
CA LYS A 400 -20.33 -25.16 -2.30
C LYS A 400 -19.82 -23.82 -2.81
N SER A 401 -19.28 -22.97 -1.93
CA SER A 401 -18.75 -21.64 -2.32
C SER A 401 -17.45 -21.73 -3.13
N THR A 402 -16.82 -22.92 -3.19
CA THR A 402 -15.68 -23.16 -4.09
C THR A 402 -16.13 -23.16 -5.55
N LEU A 403 -17.36 -23.65 -5.86
CA LEU A 403 -17.91 -23.65 -7.20
C LEU A 403 -18.05 -22.24 -7.76
N SER A 404 -18.56 -21.29 -6.96
CA SER A 404 -18.68 -19.89 -7.37
C SER A 404 -17.30 -19.26 -7.65
N ARG A 405 -16.32 -19.53 -6.80
CA ARG A 405 -14.95 -19.02 -6.97
C ARG A 405 -14.25 -19.58 -8.21
N LEU A 406 -14.49 -20.84 -8.54
CA LEU A 406 -13.98 -21.45 -9.77
C LEU A 406 -14.67 -20.89 -11.01
N LEU A 407 -15.99 -20.65 -10.96
CA LEU A 407 -16.74 -20.06 -12.08
C LEU A 407 -16.29 -18.62 -12.37
N PHE A 408 -15.93 -17.85 -11.33
CA PHE A 408 -15.28 -16.53 -11.48
C PHE A 408 -13.80 -16.58 -11.91
N ARG A 409 -13.26 -17.80 -12.05
CA ARG A 409 -11.84 -18.04 -12.34
C ARG A 409 -10.92 -17.29 -11.37
N PHE A 410 -11.25 -17.34 -10.05
CA PHE A 410 -10.33 -16.91 -8.98
C PHE A 410 -9.25 -17.95 -8.68
N TYR A 411 -9.46 -19.18 -9.15
CA TYR A 411 -8.55 -20.30 -9.08
C TYR A 411 -8.67 -21.11 -10.37
N GLU A 412 -7.59 -21.80 -10.77
CA GLU A 412 -7.63 -22.80 -11.82
C GLU A 412 -7.97 -24.18 -11.22
N VAL A 413 -8.64 -25.02 -12.00
CA VAL A 413 -8.93 -26.39 -11.62
C VAL A 413 -7.70 -27.29 -11.75
N ASP A 414 -7.55 -28.28 -10.83
CA ASP A 414 -6.44 -29.24 -10.88
C ASP A 414 -6.66 -30.29 -11.97
N GLY A 415 -7.90 -30.63 -12.28
CA GLY A 415 -8.30 -31.57 -13.32
C GLY A 415 -9.71 -31.28 -13.82
N GLY A 416 -10.02 -31.74 -15.03
CA GLY A 416 -11.28 -31.42 -15.70
C GLY A 416 -11.31 -30.03 -16.30
N GLY A 417 -12.51 -29.46 -16.45
CA GLY A 417 -12.70 -28.13 -17.02
C GLY A 417 -14.05 -27.51 -16.68
N ILE A 418 -14.14 -26.20 -16.86
CA ILE A 418 -15.41 -25.46 -16.74
C ILE A 418 -15.61 -24.72 -18.05
N THR A 419 -16.82 -24.84 -18.61
CA THR A 419 -17.17 -24.18 -19.87
C THR A 419 -18.44 -23.36 -19.75
N ILE A 420 -18.54 -22.29 -20.53
CA ILE A 420 -19.76 -21.50 -20.73
C ILE A 420 -20.07 -21.53 -22.22
N ASP A 421 -21.27 -22.01 -22.58
CA ASP A 421 -21.67 -22.26 -23.98
C ASP A 421 -20.60 -23.04 -24.79
N GLY A 422 -19.96 -24.03 -24.15
CA GLY A 422 -18.89 -24.86 -24.74
C GLY A 422 -17.53 -24.18 -24.85
N GLN A 423 -17.37 -22.93 -24.37
CA GLN A 423 -16.09 -22.19 -24.34
C GLN A 423 -15.40 -22.42 -22.99
N ASP A 424 -14.18 -22.98 -23.00
CA ASP A 424 -13.39 -23.22 -21.78
C ASP A 424 -12.98 -21.90 -21.13
N LEU A 425 -13.13 -21.78 -19.79
CA LEU A 425 -12.78 -20.58 -19.04
C LEU A 425 -11.31 -20.18 -19.23
N ARG A 426 -10.42 -21.13 -19.51
CA ARG A 426 -8.99 -20.89 -19.73
C ARG A 426 -8.71 -20.22 -21.08
N ALA A 427 -9.63 -20.37 -22.05
CA ALA A 427 -9.49 -19.84 -23.40
C ALA A 427 -10.16 -18.47 -23.58
N ILE A 428 -10.85 -17.95 -22.55
CA ILE A 428 -11.54 -16.66 -22.59
C ILE A 428 -10.86 -15.63 -21.67
N THR A 429 -11.08 -14.34 -21.99
CA THR A 429 -10.53 -13.25 -21.16
C THR A 429 -11.31 -13.13 -19.85
N GLN A 430 -10.61 -12.93 -18.74
CA GLN A 430 -11.20 -12.78 -17.40
C GLN A 430 -12.20 -11.61 -17.33
N ASP A 431 -11.90 -10.50 -18.03
CA ASP A 431 -12.78 -9.33 -18.05
C ASP A 431 -14.14 -9.66 -18.68
N SER A 432 -14.17 -10.37 -19.82
CA SER A 432 -15.41 -10.79 -20.47
C SER A 432 -16.18 -11.83 -19.66
N LEU A 433 -15.46 -12.77 -19.04
CA LEU A 433 -16.05 -13.75 -18.12
C LEU A 433 -16.74 -13.06 -16.96
N ARG A 434 -16.01 -12.20 -16.24
CA ARG A 434 -16.54 -11.48 -15.07
C ARG A 434 -17.62 -10.47 -15.42
N ALA A 435 -17.61 -9.92 -16.62
CA ALA A 435 -18.72 -9.09 -17.11
C ALA A 435 -20.02 -9.90 -17.25
N ALA A 436 -19.95 -11.15 -17.72
CA ALA A 436 -21.09 -12.03 -17.93
C ALA A 436 -21.69 -12.61 -16.63
N ILE A 437 -20.98 -12.59 -15.51
CA ILE A 437 -21.41 -13.19 -14.23
C ILE A 437 -21.73 -12.10 -13.22
N GLY A 438 -22.90 -12.19 -12.57
CA GLY A 438 -23.28 -11.41 -11.39
C GLY A 438 -23.33 -12.27 -10.16
N ILE A 439 -22.98 -11.73 -8.99
CA ILE A 439 -23.05 -12.44 -7.71
C ILE A 439 -23.73 -11.58 -6.66
N VAL A 440 -24.60 -12.20 -5.88
CA VAL A 440 -25.06 -11.71 -4.57
C VAL A 440 -24.37 -12.57 -3.53
N PRO A 441 -23.31 -12.07 -2.86
CA PRO A 441 -22.52 -12.86 -1.92
C PRO A 441 -23.22 -12.99 -0.56
N GLN A 442 -22.80 -13.98 0.22
CA GLN A 442 -23.23 -14.20 1.59
C GLN A 442 -22.94 -12.99 2.49
N ASP A 443 -21.67 -12.57 2.51
CA ASP A 443 -21.24 -11.38 3.23
C ASP A 443 -21.17 -10.19 2.26
N THR A 444 -22.17 -9.31 2.34
CA THR A 444 -22.21 -8.11 1.53
C THR A 444 -21.30 -7.02 2.10
N VAL A 445 -20.23 -6.70 1.38
CA VAL A 445 -19.34 -5.58 1.70
C VAL A 445 -19.66 -4.40 0.78
N LEU A 446 -19.87 -3.23 1.39
CA LEU A 446 -20.09 -1.98 0.68
C LEU A 446 -18.86 -1.08 0.79
N PHE A 447 -18.62 -0.28 -0.24
CA PHE A 447 -17.61 0.78 -0.20
C PHE A 447 -18.06 1.89 0.76
N ASN A 448 -17.12 2.46 1.48
CA ASN A 448 -17.40 3.63 2.33
C ASN A 448 -17.63 4.87 1.46
N ASP A 449 -18.78 4.90 0.82
CA ASP A 449 -19.22 5.93 -0.11
C ASP A 449 -20.75 6.03 -0.05
N THR A 450 -21.38 6.74 -0.97
CA THR A 450 -22.85 6.90 -1.05
C THR A 450 -23.54 5.60 -1.46
N ILE A 451 -24.84 5.50 -1.19
CA ILE A 451 -25.67 4.40 -1.68
C ILE A 451 -25.68 4.38 -3.20
N GLU A 452 -25.79 5.56 -3.83
CA GLU A 452 -25.73 5.73 -5.30
C GLU A 452 -24.43 5.12 -5.85
N TYR A 453 -23.26 5.49 -5.31
CA TYR A 453 -21.98 4.92 -5.73
C TYR A 453 -21.96 3.40 -5.61
N ASN A 454 -22.48 2.87 -4.51
CA ASN A 454 -22.49 1.44 -4.25
C ASN A 454 -23.38 0.67 -5.26
N ILE A 455 -24.51 1.21 -5.69
CA ILE A 455 -25.36 0.61 -6.73
C ILE A 455 -24.70 0.79 -8.09
N ALA A 456 -24.25 2.01 -8.43
CA ALA A 456 -23.59 2.35 -9.69
C ALA A 456 -22.31 1.54 -9.95
N TYR A 457 -21.70 0.98 -8.92
CA TYR A 457 -20.52 0.12 -9.05
C TYR A 457 -20.77 -1.13 -9.91
N GLY A 458 -22.01 -1.58 -10.03
CA GLY A 458 -22.41 -2.66 -10.95
C GLY A 458 -22.19 -2.31 -12.43
N LYS A 459 -22.39 -1.03 -12.79
CA LYS A 459 -22.20 -0.50 -14.15
C LYS A 459 -21.72 0.95 -14.06
N PRO A 460 -20.40 1.19 -13.99
CA PRO A 460 -19.86 2.54 -13.93
C PRO A 460 -20.32 3.39 -15.11
N GLY A 461 -20.83 4.59 -14.80
CA GLY A 461 -21.39 5.50 -15.82
C GLY A 461 -22.87 5.27 -16.15
N ALA A 462 -23.58 4.42 -15.40
CA ALA A 462 -25.04 4.28 -15.53
C ALA A 462 -25.76 5.60 -15.21
N SER A 463 -26.88 5.86 -15.89
CA SER A 463 -27.72 7.02 -15.60
C SER A 463 -28.40 6.89 -14.24
N LYS A 464 -28.76 8.04 -13.63
CA LYS A 464 -29.49 8.05 -12.36
C LYS A 464 -30.81 7.29 -12.44
N ASP A 465 -31.51 7.38 -13.57
CA ASP A 465 -32.77 6.65 -13.78
C ASP A 465 -32.55 5.13 -13.78
N ALA A 466 -31.45 4.64 -14.37
CA ALA A 466 -31.10 3.22 -14.35
C ALA A 466 -30.74 2.76 -12.92
N ILE A 467 -30.06 3.58 -12.13
CA ILE A 467 -29.74 3.30 -10.73
C ILE A 467 -31.02 3.21 -9.91
N VAL A 468 -31.95 4.17 -10.08
CA VAL A 468 -33.26 4.18 -9.41
C VAL A 468 -34.10 2.97 -9.82
N ALA A 469 -34.11 2.62 -11.12
CA ALA A 469 -34.82 1.42 -11.60
C ALA A 469 -34.28 0.13 -10.95
N ALA A 470 -32.95 0.01 -10.86
CA ALA A 470 -32.32 -1.12 -10.19
C ALA A 470 -32.63 -1.15 -8.68
N ALA A 471 -32.67 0.00 -8.01
CA ALA A 471 -33.05 0.12 -6.60
C ALA A 471 -34.51 -0.25 -6.36
N LYS A 472 -35.43 0.14 -7.25
CA LYS A 472 -36.83 -0.26 -7.22
C LYS A 472 -36.98 -1.77 -7.41
N ALA A 473 -36.31 -2.34 -8.40
CA ALA A 473 -36.32 -3.77 -8.64
C ALA A 473 -35.72 -4.59 -7.49
N ALA A 474 -34.85 -4.01 -6.69
CA ALA A 474 -34.32 -4.61 -5.46
C ALA A 474 -35.10 -4.23 -4.19
N SER A 475 -36.24 -3.53 -4.30
CA SER A 475 -37.09 -3.04 -3.19
C SER A 475 -36.31 -2.30 -2.09
N ILE A 476 -35.33 -1.48 -2.47
CA ILE A 476 -34.56 -0.64 -1.57
C ILE A 476 -34.84 0.86 -1.79
N HIS A 477 -35.53 1.22 -2.87
CA HIS A 477 -35.80 2.59 -3.27
C HIS A 477 -36.51 3.39 -2.17
N ASP A 478 -37.63 2.88 -1.64
CA ASP A 478 -38.46 3.58 -0.65
C ASP A 478 -37.67 3.82 0.65
N PHE A 479 -36.86 2.86 1.06
CA PHE A 479 -35.92 3.04 2.18
C PHE A 479 -34.91 4.16 1.86
N ILE A 480 -34.30 4.18 0.67
CA ILE A 480 -33.34 5.21 0.30
C ILE A 480 -33.98 6.60 0.33
N GLU A 481 -35.20 6.76 -0.19
CA GLU A 481 -35.95 8.03 -0.19
C GLU A 481 -36.37 8.46 1.25
N SER A 482 -36.49 7.54 2.18
CA SER A 482 -36.76 7.85 3.59
C SER A 482 -35.54 8.43 4.34
N LEU A 483 -34.34 8.30 3.78
CA LEU A 483 -33.13 8.83 4.36
C LEU A 483 -33.00 10.34 4.11
N PRO A 484 -32.44 11.12 5.04
CA PRO A 484 -32.30 12.57 4.89
C PRO A 484 -31.59 13.00 3.60
N ASP A 485 -30.55 12.26 3.21
CA ASP A 485 -29.74 12.57 2.01
C ASP A 485 -30.08 11.64 0.82
N GLY A 486 -31.12 10.81 0.92
CA GLY A 486 -31.56 9.90 -0.12
C GLY A 486 -30.40 9.05 -0.68
N TYR A 487 -30.23 9.02 -1.99
CA TYR A 487 -29.16 8.29 -2.67
C TYR A 487 -27.74 8.79 -2.33
N SER A 488 -27.59 10.03 -1.85
CA SER A 488 -26.31 10.60 -1.42
C SER A 488 -25.92 10.19 0.02
N SER A 489 -26.76 9.42 0.70
CA SER A 489 -26.48 8.95 2.08
C SER A 489 -25.25 8.06 2.11
N MET A 490 -24.32 8.35 3.04
CA MET A 490 -23.09 7.59 3.26
C MET A 490 -23.36 6.31 4.03
N VAL A 491 -22.91 5.17 3.49
CA VAL A 491 -23.13 3.85 4.12
C VAL A 491 -22.16 3.53 5.27
N GLY A 492 -21.10 4.31 5.43
CA GLY A 492 -20.05 4.07 6.43
C GLY A 492 -19.08 2.94 6.03
N GLU A 493 -18.10 2.69 6.91
CA GLU A 493 -17.10 1.65 6.67
C GLU A 493 -17.79 0.28 6.56
N ARG A 494 -17.55 -0.45 5.46
CA ARG A 494 -18.19 -1.74 5.15
C ARG A 494 -19.72 -1.74 5.24
N GLY A 495 -20.35 -0.55 5.14
CA GLY A 495 -21.81 -0.42 5.24
C GLY A 495 -22.36 -0.53 6.66
N LEU A 496 -21.59 -0.22 7.71
CA LEU A 496 -22.01 -0.35 9.12
C LEU A 496 -23.27 0.45 9.48
N LYS A 497 -23.62 1.46 8.69
CA LYS A 497 -24.83 2.27 8.92
C LYS A 497 -26.12 1.63 8.40
N LEU A 498 -26.01 0.53 7.66
CA LEU A 498 -27.14 -0.21 7.10
C LEU A 498 -27.33 -1.53 7.83
N SER A 499 -28.57 -1.97 7.98
CA SER A 499 -28.90 -3.31 8.43
C SER A 499 -28.43 -4.38 7.44
N GLY A 500 -28.37 -5.64 7.88
CA GLY A 500 -27.99 -6.77 7.01
C GLY A 500 -28.87 -6.86 5.76
N GLY A 501 -30.19 -6.69 5.90
CA GLY A 501 -31.15 -6.72 4.79
C GLY A 501 -30.99 -5.56 3.81
N GLU A 502 -30.73 -4.36 4.29
CA GLU A 502 -30.50 -3.19 3.44
C GLU A 502 -29.20 -3.33 2.63
N LYS A 503 -28.11 -3.79 3.26
CA LYS A 503 -26.85 -4.11 2.55
C LYS A 503 -27.10 -5.11 1.43
N GLN A 504 -27.87 -6.13 1.70
CA GLN A 504 -28.15 -7.19 0.74
C GLN A 504 -28.99 -6.70 -0.42
N ARG A 505 -30.04 -5.88 -0.17
CA ARG A 505 -30.82 -5.23 -1.23
C ARG A 505 -29.98 -4.28 -2.08
N VAL A 506 -29.00 -3.56 -1.48
CA VAL A 506 -28.04 -2.75 -2.24
C VAL A 506 -27.16 -3.64 -3.14
N ALA A 507 -26.71 -4.81 -2.65
CA ALA A 507 -25.94 -5.76 -3.49
C ALA A 507 -26.78 -6.36 -4.61
N ILE A 508 -28.07 -6.64 -4.35
CA ILE A 508 -29.00 -7.07 -5.38
C ILE A 508 -29.17 -5.98 -6.44
N ALA A 509 -29.43 -4.72 -6.04
CA ALA A 509 -29.53 -3.58 -6.95
C ALA A 509 -28.27 -3.41 -7.82
N ARG A 510 -27.07 -3.53 -7.21
CA ARG A 510 -25.78 -3.53 -7.90
C ARG A 510 -25.69 -4.63 -8.96
N THR A 511 -26.13 -5.83 -8.63
CA THR A 511 -26.11 -6.99 -9.53
C THR A 511 -27.11 -6.85 -10.66
N LEU A 512 -28.30 -6.31 -10.39
CA LEU A 512 -29.33 -6.03 -11.40
C LEU A 512 -28.88 -4.95 -12.38
N LEU A 513 -28.27 -3.87 -11.89
CA LEU A 513 -27.75 -2.80 -12.76
C LEU A 513 -26.66 -3.30 -13.71
N LYS A 514 -25.89 -4.32 -13.31
CA LYS A 514 -24.89 -4.97 -14.16
C LYS A 514 -25.51 -5.75 -15.30
N ASP A 515 -26.72 -6.29 -15.12
CA ASP A 515 -27.49 -7.10 -16.08
C ASP A 515 -26.72 -8.32 -16.65
N PRO A 516 -26.22 -9.23 -15.79
CA PRO A 516 -25.37 -10.33 -16.20
C PRO A 516 -26.18 -11.48 -16.83
N ALA A 517 -25.55 -12.27 -17.73
CA ALA A 517 -26.14 -13.46 -18.33
C ALA A 517 -26.22 -14.64 -17.35
N ILE A 518 -25.31 -14.71 -16.39
CA ILE A 518 -25.23 -15.75 -15.37
C ILE A 518 -25.34 -15.10 -13.98
N LEU A 519 -26.18 -15.65 -13.13
CA LEU A 519 -26.38 -15.22 -11.75
C LEU A 519 -25.84 -16.25 -10.76
N ILE A 520 -25.22 -15.79 -9.70
CA ILE A 520 -24.83 -16.62 -8.56
C ILE A 520 -25.44 -16.01 -7.30
N PHE A 521 -26.20 -16.79 -6.56
CA PHE A 521 -26.69 -16.45 -5.24
C PHE A 521 -25.96 -17.33 -4.20
N ASP A 522 -25.07 -16.74 -3.42
CA ASP A 522 -24.27 -17.45 -2.41
C ASP A 522 -24.83 -17.10 -1.02
N GLU A 523 -25.68 -18.01 -0.48
CA GLU A 523 -26.34 -17.87 0.84
C GLU A 523 -27.00 -16.49 1.07
N ALA A 524 -27.60 -15.95 0.02
CA ALA A 524 -28.06 -14.56 -0.07
C ALA A 524 -29.14 -14.16 0.96
N THR A 525 -29.56 -15.02 1.87
CA THR A 525 -30.62 -14.74 2.86
C THR A 525 -30.27 -15.14 4.29
N SER A 526 -29.05 -15.64 4.57
CA SER A 526 -28.67 -16.25 5.84
C SER A 526 -28.64 -15.29 7.05
N ALA A 527 -28.55 -13.98 6.84
CA ALA A 527 -28.41 -12.95 7.87
C ALA A 527 -29.69 -12.13 8.10
N LEU A 528 -30.88 -12.64 7.68
CA LEU A 528 -32.12 -11.87 7.65
C LEU A 528 -33.17 -12.44 8.60
N ASP A 529 -34.03 -11.56 9.10
CA ASP A 529 -35.28 -11.97 9.80
C ASP A 529 -36.26 -12.59 8.80
N SER A 530 -37.16 -13.44 9.29
CA SER A 530 -38.06 -14.28 8.48
C SER A 530 -38.91 -13.48 7.48
N LYS A 531 -39.35 -12.26 7.83
CA LYS A 531 -40.17 -11.42 6.93
C LYS A 531 -39.35 -10.79 5.81
N ALA A 532 -38.16 -10.25 6.14
CA ALA A 532 -37.23 -9.68 5.15
C ALA A 532 -36.69 -10.77 4.21
N GLU A 533 -36.45 -11.97 4.73
CA GLU A 533 -36.03 -13.13 3.96
C GLU A 533 -37.04 -13.50 2.86
N GLN A 534 -38.33 -13.65 3.19
CA GLN A 534 -39.38 -13.99 2.23
C GLN A 534 -39.49 -12.95 1.10
N ALA A 535 -39.41 -11.65 1.44
CA ALA A 535 -39.45 -10.59 0.45
C ALA A 535 -38.25 -10.65 -0.50
N ILE A 536 -37.04 -10.87 0.02
CA ILE A 536 -35.83 -10.98 -0.80
C ILE A 536 -35.84 -12.26 -1.64
N GLN A 537 -36.29 -13.38 -1.11
CA GLN A 537 -36.43 -14.64 -1.87
C GLN A 537 -37.36 -14.48 -3.08
N ALA A 538 -38.52 -13.83 -2.89
CA ALA A 538 -39.45 -13.56 -3.99
C ALA A 538 -38.78 -12.74 -5.09
N GLN A 539 -38.02 -11.71 -4.71
CA GLN A 539 -37.25 -10.88 -5.66
C GLN A 539 -36.17 -11.68 -6.39
N LEU A 540 -35.40 -12.49 -5.67
CA LEU A 540 -34.35 -13.32 -6.27
C LEU A 540 -34.92 -14.32 -7.27
N LYS A 541 -36.12 -14.89 -7.01
CA LYS A 541 -36.84 -15.75 -7.94
C LYS A 541 -37.26 -15.00 -9.22
N ASP A 542 -37.79 -13.78 -9.09
CA ASP A 542 -38.17 -12.98 -10.25
C ASP A 542 -36.94 -12.59 -11.08
N ILE A 543 -35.84 -12.24 -10.45
CA ILE A 543 -34.56 -11.91 -11.08
C ILE A 543 -33.97 -13.12 -11.82
N ALA A 544 -34.10 -14.32 -11.27
CA ALA A 544 -33.59 -15.56 -11.84
C ALA A 544 -34.39 -16.03 -13.08
N ARG A 545 -35.61 -15.52 -13.29
CA ARG A 545 -36.44 -15.94 -14.44
C ARG A 545 -35.72 -15.69 -15.76
N ASN A 546 -35.63 -16.73 -16.58
CA ASN A 546 -34.97 -16.71 -17.88
C ASN A 546 -33.47 -16.41 -17.85
N ARG A 547 -32.81 -16.52 -16.69
CA ARG A 547 -31.36 -16.37 -16.55
C ARG A 547 -30.75 -17.67 -16.03
N THR A 548 -29.55 -17.97 -16.50
CA THR A 548 -28.79 -19.12 -15.98
C THR A 548 -28.33 -18.80 -14.56
N THR A 549 -28.82 -19.56 -13.59
CA THR A 549 -28.64 -19.22 -12.17
C THR A 549 -28.08 -20.39 -11.39
N LEU A 550 -27.00 -20.13 -10.64
CA LEU A 550 -26.44 -21.02 -9.61
C LEU A 550 -26.83 -20.50 -8.23
N VAL A 551 -27.59 -21.29 -7.49
CA VAL A 551 -27.97 -20.97 -6.10
C VAL A 551 -27.20 -21.86 -5.15
N ILE A 552 -26.38 -21.27 -4.29
CA ILE A 552 -25.74 -21.94 -3.17
C ILE A 552 -26.56 -21.63 -1.93
N ALA A 553 -27.21 -22.65 -1.37
CA ALA A 553 -28.14 -22.44 -0.29
C ALA A 553 -27.76 -23.22 0.98
N HIS A 554 -28.02 -22.58 2.12
CA HIS A 554 -27.97 -23.19 3.43
C HIS A 554 -29.40 -23.60 3.91
N ARG A 555 -30.40 -22.83 3.46
CA ARG A 555 -31.82 -23.12 3.75
C ARG A 555 -32.46 -23.79 2.53
N LEU A 556 -33.00 -25.00 2.75
CA LEU A 556 -33.56 -25.81 1.67
C LEU A 556 -34.89 -25.26 1.12
N SER A 557 -35.64 -24.48 1.93
CA SER A 557 -36.86 -23.78 1.51
C SER A 557 -36.60 -22.80 0.31
N THR A 558 -35.37 -22.28 0.19
CA THR A 558 -35.02 -21.33 -0.88
C THR A 558 -34.82 -22.00 -2.23
N VAL A 559 -34.62 -23.31 -2.25
CA VAL A 559 -34.24 -24.08 -3.46
C VAL A 559 -35.28 -25.10 -3.89
N ALA A 560 -36.39 -25.20 -3.20
CA ALA A 560 -37.45 -26.18 -3.50
C ALA A 560 -38.02 -26.04 -4.94
N ASP A 561 -38.01 -24.82 -5.51
CA ASP A 561 -38.50 -24.55 -6.86
C ASP A 561 -37.40 -24.64 -7.93
N ALA A 562 -36.15 -24.99 -7.59
CA ALA A 562 -35.07 -25.12 -8.54
C ALA A 562 -35.32 -26.28 -9.53
N GLN A 563 -35.01 -26.09 -10.80
CA GLN A 563 -35.16 -27.12 -11.82
C GLN A 563 -34.22 -28.30 -11.59
N GLN A 564 -33.08 -28.04 -10.94
CA GLN A 564 -32.13 -29.07 -10.53
C GLN A 564 -31.55 -28.73 -9.16
N ILE A 565 -31.48 -29.70 -8.28
CA ILE A 565 -30.82 -29.63 -6.99
C ILE A 565 -29.68 -30.65 -6.97
N LEU A 566 -28.49 -30.19 -6.59
CA LEU A 566 -27.31 -31.02 -6.40
C LEU A 566 -26.94 -31.07 -4.93
N VAL A 567 -26.86 -32.26 -4.38
CA VAL A 567 -26.41 -32.46 -3.00
C VAL A 567 -24.92 -32.74 -3.00
N LEU A 568 -24.17 -31.80 -2.41
CA LEU A 568 -22.72 -31.88 -2.32
C LEU A 568 -22.32 -32.36 -0.92
N ASP A 569 -21.64 -33.49 -0.87
CA ASP A 569 -21.09 -34.02 0.38
C ASP A 569 -19.61 -34.40 0.18
N HIS A 570 -18.76 -33.98 1.12
CA HIS A 570 -17.32 -34.19 1.08
C HIS A 570 -16.68 -33.92 -0.32
N GLY A 571 -17.14 -32.87 -0.99
CA GLY A 571 -16.61 -32.47 -2.30
C GLY A 571 -17.09 -33.30 -3.50
N ARG A 572 -18.09 -34.18 -3.32
CA ARG A 572 -18.71 -35.00 -4.37
C ARG A 572 -20.19 -34.71 -4.49
N ILE A 573 -20.74 -34.80 -5.70
CA ILE A 573 -22.19 -34.78 -5.90
C ILE A 573 -22.71 -36.19 -5.58
N VAL A 574 -23.48 -36.32 -4.49
CA VAL A 574 -24.03 -37.61 -4.02
C VAL A 574 -25.47 -37.83 -4.48
N GLU A 575 -26.24 -36.76 -4.63
CA GLU A 575 -27.62 -36.82 -5.12
C GLU A 575 -27.90 -35.72 -6.13
N ARG A 576 -28.78 -35.98 -7.09
CA ARG A 576 -29.18 -35.04 -8.14
C ARG A 576 -30.67 -35.28 -8.49
N GLY A 577 -31.46 -34.23 -8.54
CA GLY A 577 -32.88 -34.31 -8.90
C GLY A 577 -33.63 -33.00 -8.65
N THR A 578 -34.94 -33.05 -8.78
CA THR A 578 -35.87 -32.01 -8.30
C THR A 578 -36.21 -32.24 -6.84
N HIS A 579 -36.77 -31.25 -6.16
CA HIS A 579 -37.21 -31.38 -4.76
C HIS A 579 -38.10 -32.60 -4.51
N PRO A 580 -39.19 -32.88 -5.28
CA PRO A 580 -40.00 -34.07 -5.06
C PRO A 580 -39.23 -35.36 -5.31
N GLN A 581 -38.35 -35.42 -6.28
CA GLN A 581 -37.53 -36.60 -6.57
C GLN A 581 -36.56 -36.91 -5.44
N LEU A 582 -35.88 -35.89 -4.90
CA LEU A 582 -34.92 -36.06 -3.82
C LEU A 582 -35.59 -36.42 -2.48
N LEU A 583 -36.80 -35.93 -2.22
CA LEU A 583 -37.60 -36.38 -1.06
C LEU A 583 -38.00 -37.84 -1.20
N ALA A 584 -38.40 -38.27 -2.40
CA ALA A 584 -38.81 -39.66 -2.64
C ALA A 584 -37.62 -40.64 -2.57
N LEU A 585 -36.37 -40.20 -2.71
CA LEU A 585 -35.16 -41.01 -2.55
C LEU A 585 -34.85 -41.32 -1.08
N ASP A 586 -35.45 -40.60 -0.14
CA ASP A 586 -35.20 -40.70 1.31
C ASP A 586 -33.71 -40.69 1.70
N GLY A 587 -32.92 -39.94 0.90
CA GLY A 587 -31.47 -39.81 1.02
C GLY A 587 -31.03 -38.67 1.93
N LEU A 588 -29.79 -38.17 1.67
CA LEU A 588 -29.21 -37.09 2.45
C LEU A 588 -30.03 -35.79 2.37
N TYR A 589 -30.61 -35.49 1.18
CA TYR A 589 -31.47 -34.32 0.99
C TYR A 589 -32.73 -34.38 1.88
N ALA A 590 -33.41 -35.54 1.90
CA ALA A 590 -34.59 -35.74 2.70
C ALA A 590 -34.30 -35.60 4.21
N GLN A 591 -33.19 -36.16 4.67
CA GLN A 591 -32.73 -36.02 6.06
C GLN A 591 -32.42 -34.55 6.43
N MET A 592 -31.75 -33.80 5.54
CA MET A 592 -31.49 -32.38 5.75
C MET A 592 -32.77 -31.56 5.78
N TRP A 593 -33.74 -31.88 4.91
CA TRP A 593 -35.06 -31.24 4.86
C TRP A 593 -35.85 -31.45 6.16
N GLN A 594 -35.97 -32.70 6.62
CA GLN A 594 -36.67 -33.04 7.87
C GLN A 594 -36.08 -32.32 9.08
N ARG A 595 -34.73 -32.26 9.17
CA ARG A 595 -34.07 -31.54 10.27
C ARG A 595 -34.35 -30.04 10.22
N GLN A 596 -34.40 -29.42 9.04
CA GLN A 596 -34.73 -27.99 8.95
C GLN A 596 -36.20 -27.72 9.27
N GLN A 597 -37.13 -28.59 8.89
CA GLN A 597 -38.53 -28.45 9.28
C GLN A 597 -38.72 -28.56 10.79
N ALA A 598 -38.12 -29.56 11.43
CA ALA A 598 -38.20 -29.73 12.88
C ALA A 598 -37.68 -28.50 13.65
N ASN A 599 -36.57 -27.91 13.21
CA ASN A 599 -36.04 -26.68 13.82
C ASN A 599 -36.95 -25.47 13.62
N MET A 600 -37.63 -25.35 12.46
CA MET A 600 -38.58 -24.26 12.21
C MET A 600 -39.85 -24.39 13.05
N ASP A 601 -40.32 -25.62 13.29
CA ASP A 601 -41.48 -25.90 14.14
C ASP A 601 -41.17 -25.61 15.63
N ASP A 602 -39.94 -25.92 16.07
CA ASP A 602 -39.45 -25.59 17.42
C ASP A 602 -39.34 -24.07 17.63
N GLU A 603 -38.75 -23.33 16.68
CA GLU A 603 -38.64 -21.86 16.72
C GLU A 603 -40.04 -21.20 16.72
N ALA A 604 -40.97 -21.69 15.93
CA ALA A 604 -42.36 -21.20 15.91
C ALA A 604 -43.09 -21.41 17.24
N GLN A 605 -42.85 -22.53 17.91
CA GLN A 605 -43.41 -22.82 19.24
C GLN A 605 -42.77 -21.93 20.34
N GLU A 606 -41.48 -21.67 20.27
CA GLU A 606 -40.79 -20.74 21.21
C GLU A 606 -41.31 -19.31 21.06
N ASP A 607 -41.51 -18.82 19.84
CA ASP A 607 -42.05 -17.48 19.56
C ASP A 607 -43.53 -17.36 20.04
N GLU A 608 -44.32 -18.40 19.89
CA GLU A 608 -45.71 -18.46 20.38
C GLU A 608 -45.75 -18.44 21.92
N LEU A 609 -44.85 -19.17 22.57
CA LEU A 609 -44.69 -19.18 24.03
C LEU A 609 -44.16 -17.85 24.58
N ALA A 610 -43.24 -17.21 23.85
CA ALA A 610 -42.73 -15.89 24.22
C ALA A 610 -43.76 -14.76 24.06
N GLY A 611 -44.69 -14.89 23.08
CA GLY A 611 -45.80 -13.96 22.88
C GLY A 611 -46.92 -14.10 23.94
N LEU A 612 -46.96 -15.21 24.67
CA LEU A 612 -47.92 -15.49 25.74
C LEU A 612 -47.44 -15.08 27.14
N ALA A 613 -46.19 -14.60 27.28
CA ALA A 613 -45.70 -14.12 28.58
C ALA A 613 -46.29 -12.75 28.90
N PRO A 614 -46.98 -12.56 30.03
CA PRO A 614 -47.57 -11.28 30.40
C PRO A 614 -46.48 -10.24 30.64
N ALA A 615 -46.62 -9.08 29.99
CA ALA A 615 -45.78 -7.91 30.24
C ALA A 615 -45.73 -7.58 31.74
N LYS A 616 -44.56 -7.68 32.34
CA LYS A 616 -44.29 -7.24 33.71
C LYS A 616 -43.84 -5.80 33.71
#